data_0a852d35e50bf20b13592cfae713500c
#
_entry.id   0a852d35e50bf20b13592cfae713500c
#
_cell.length_a   1.000
_cell.length_b   1.000
_cell.length_c   1.000
_cell.angle_alpha   90.00
_cell.angle_beta   90.00
_cell.angle_gamma   90.00
#
_symmetry.space_group_name_H-M   'P 1'
#
loop_
_entity.id
_entity.type
_entity.pdbx_description
1 polymer ?
#
loop_
_entity_poly.entity_id
_entity_poly.type
_entity_poly.pdbx_seq_one_letter_code
_entity_poly.pdbx_strand_id
1 'polypeptide(L)'
;LWLSSFMENSNTHMIRLLVTQIETHLGWGSGSTWSNSDFEALSERILEATKKRLSVTTLKRIWGRAERVANPSAATLNILSQFIGFTDWREFKKTQTAVDSKEFKREVPWQKILAVIGVLTIAIAILSLNWPQKEDINTSSVSYNGTDFYLKSRTIAKGLPNSVVFEYKASAANDGAEIEIQQDWDPGKRIEVERGDSVATCIYHRPGFFNAKLMVDGSVVAREDVFIPTDGWLGVIERDSIPLYLEENVILKDGLLGVDSTVLKSYRLDPRTSDVSIGFYQMNDFGPISIQDFNFSIDLQNTTPQNSSGCHRAQVYLIYEGGAVGVPLSNQGCVATLNMMAFGQYIDGKKTDLSGFGVDFERPVNLGLQSRNGQMQVLVNGQMAYQMPVPDESVLIKGFSIHFEGTGVVQKVHLQGNDQTSFLFP
;
A
#
# COMPACT_ATOMS: atom_id res chain seq x y z
N LEU A 1 6.72 5.51 -4.08
CA LEU A 1 6.61 6.33 -2.84
C LEU A 1 5.17 6.57 -2.35
N TRP A 2 4.09 6.13 -3.07
CA TRP A 2 2.72 6.59 -2.80
C TRP A 2 1.79 5.54 -2.18
N LEU A 3 2.08 4.25 -2.26
CA LEU A 3 1.21 3.20 -1.68
C LEU A 3 1.74 2.61 -0.37
N SER A 4 3.03 2.74 -0.05
CA SER A 4 3.55 2.37 1.29
C SER A 4 3.13 3.35 2.38
N SER A 5 2.75 4.59 2.02
CA SER A 5 2.23 5.61 2.95
C SER A 5 0.76 5.39 3.35
N PHE A 6 0.08 4.44 2.72
CA PHE A 6 -1.38 4.39 2.69
C PHE A 6 -2.04 3.47 3.70
N MET A 7 -1.32 2.54 4.26
CA MET A 7 -1.75 1.76 5.42
C MET A 7 -0.94 2.12 6.67
N GLU A 8 -0.45 3.33 6.75
CA GLU A 8 0.06 3.84 8.00
C GLU A 8 -1.12 4.14 8.94
N ASN A 9 -1.73 3.08 9.42
CA ASN A 9 -2.58 3.08 10.58
C ASN A 9 -1.87 3.92 11.65
N SER A 10 -2.60 4.73 12.41
CA SER A 10 -2.03 5.52 13.52
C SER A 10 -1.13 4.68 14.44
N ASN A 11 -1.34 3.38 14.47
CA ASN A 11 -0.50 2.39 15.12
C ASN A 11 0.89 2.24 14.46
N THR A 12 1.01 2.26 13.14
CA THR A 12 2.31 2.14 12.44
C THR A 12 3.17 3.39 12.66
N HIS A 13 2.55 4.57 12.63
CA HIS A 13 3.24 5.81 12.99
C HIS A 13 3.74 5.79 14.44
N MET A 14 2.90 5.34 15.38
CA MET A 14 3.27 5.21 16.78
C MET A 14 4.35 4.15 17.02
N ILE A 15 4.36 3.06 16.24
CA ILE A 15 5.43 2.05 16.28
C ILE A 15 6.76 2.63 15.80
N ARG A 16 6.76 3.43 14.73
CA ARG A 16 7.98 4.13 14.27
C ARG A 16 8.49 5.11 15.32
N LEU A 17 7.61 5.87 15.96
CA LEU A 17 8.01 6.75 17.07
C LEU A 17 8.63 5.95 18.22
N LEU A 18 8.06 4.79 18.58
CA LEU A 18 8.62 3.93 19.61
C LEU A 18 10.03 3.43 19.21
N VAL A 19 10.21 2.98 17.98
CA VAL A 19 11.51 2.53 17.44
C VAL A 19 12.54 3.67 17.52
N THR A 20 12.19 4.86 17.03
CA THR A 20 13.08 6.04 17.06
C THR A 20 13.44 6.43 18.51
N GLN A 21 12.51 6.34 19.45
CA GLN A 21 12.82 6.62 20.85
C GLN A 21 13.72 5.56 21.49
N ILE A 22 13.57 4.29 21.10
CA ILE A 22 14.49 3.22 21.53
C ILE A 22 15.89 3.44 20.95
N GLU A 23 16.02 3.81 19.67
CA GLU A 23 17.29 4.15 19.04
C GLU A 23 17.98 5.32 19.76
N THR A 24 17.22 6.35 20.08
CA THR A 24 17.70 7.50 20.84
C THR A 24 18.12 7.13 22.26
N HIS A 25 17.32 6.28 22.94
CA HIS A 25 17.61 5.80 24.29
C HIS A 25 18.90 4.96 24.35
N LEU A 26 19.17 4.17 23.30
CA LEU A 26 20.38 3.35 23.19
C LEU A 26 21.62 4.16 22.79
N GLY A 27 21.44 5.24 22.04
CA GLY A 27 22.54 6.03 21.48
C GLY A 27 23.38 5.30 20.42
N TRP A 28 22.83 4.25 19.78
CA TRP A 28 23.56 3.42 18.80
C TRP A 28 23.38 3.91 17.34
N GLY A 29 22.69 5.02 17.14
CA GLY A 29 22.29 5.49 15.80
C GLY A 29 21.08 4.74 15.25
N SER A 30 20.82 4.91 13.95
CA SER A 30 19.67 4.30 13.29
C SER A 30 19.80 2.78 13.19
N GLY A 31 18.75 2.06 13.53
CA GLY A 31 18.69 0.60 13.43
C GLY A 31 18.79 0.06 12.01
N SER A 32 18.71 0.93 11.00
CA SER A 32 18.98 0.58 9.60
C SER A 32 20.42 0.12 9.37
N THR A 33 21.35 0.56 10.22
CA THR A 33 22.79 0.21 10.13
C THR A 33 23.20 -0.90 11.09
N TRP A 34 22.28 -1.40 11.93
CA TRP A 34 22.61 -2.39 12.97
C TRP A 34 22.90 -3.77 12.39
N SER A 35 23.94 -4.40 12.93
CA SER A 35 24.33 -5.77 12.63
C SER A 35 23.46 -6.80 13.40
N ASN A 36 23.69 -8.11 13.16
CA ASN A 36 23.04 -9.17 13.93
C ASN A 36 23.39 -9.11 15.41
N SER A 37 24.66 -8.82 15.73
CA SER A 37 25.16 -8.70 17.12
C SER A 37 24.50 -7.53 17.87
N ASP A 38 24.15 -6.44 17.18
CA ASP A 38 23.45 -5.30 17.81
C ASP A 38 22.02 -5.69 18.22
N PHE A 39 21.32 -6.46 17.37
CA PHE A 39 20.00 -7.00 17.73
C PHE A 39 20.06 -8.06 18.84
N GLU A 40 21.14 -8.83 18.94
CA GLU A 40 21.40 -9.75 20.06
C GLU A 40 21.60 -8.95 21.36
N ALA A 41 22.44 -7.91 21.32
CA ALA A 41 22.67 -7.03 22.46
C ALA A 41 21.39 -6.30 22.88
N LEU A 42 20.54 -5.85 21.93
CA LEU A 42 19.25 -5.27 22.23
C LEU A 42 18.31 -6.27 22.92
N SER A 43 18.27 -7.53 22.45
CA SER A 43 17.47 -8.59 23.07
C SER A 43 17.85 -8.82 24.53
N GLU A 44 19.15 -8.84 24.84
CA GLU A 44 19.66 -9.01 26.21
C GLU A 44 19.35 -7.78 27.09
N ARG A 45 19.54 -6.55 26.59
CA ARG A 45 19.17 -5.34 27.33
C ARG A 45 17.68 -5.26 27.65
N ILE A 46 16.82 -5.67 26.70
CA ILE A 46 15.38 -5.75 26.95
C ILE A 46 15.07 -6.77 28.04
N LEU A 47 15.72 -7.93 28.03
CA LEU A 47 15.56 -8.95 29.05
C LEU A 47 16.01 -8.45 30.45
N GLU A 48 17.13 -7.76 30.51
CA GLU A 48 17.64 -7.19 31.77
C GLU A 48 16.65 -6.16 32.34
N ALA A 49 16.16 -5.24 31.51
CA ALA A 49 15.28 -4.15 31.92
C ALA A 49 13.86 -4.60 32.24
N THR A 50 13.29 -5.51 31.44
CA THR A 50 11.85 -5.86 31.52
C THR A 50 11.58 -7.24 32.10
N LYS A 51 12.61 -8.05 32.30
CA LYS A 51 12.54 -9.48 32.66
C LYS A 51 11.79 -10.35 31.64
N LYS A 52 11.63 -9.83 30.43
CA LYS A 52 10.94 -10.49 29.30
C LYS A 52 11.85 -10.45 28.08
N ARG A 53 12.01 -11.60 27.42
CA ARG A 53 12.88 -11.72 26.25
C ARG A 53 12.10 -11.52 24.95
N LEU A 54 12.62 -10.70 24.05
CA LEU A 54 12.19 -10.63 22.66
C LEU A 54 13.26 -11.29 21.77
N SER A 55 12.84 -12.16 20.86
CA SER A 55 13.78 -12.81 19.95
C SER A 55 14.40 -11.81 18.96
N VAL A 56 15.64 -12.06 18.57
CA VAL A 56 16.35 -11.28 17.54
C VAL A 56 15.53 -11.18 16.26
N THR A 57 14.89 -12.26 15.84
CA THR A 57 14.01 -12.26 14.66
C THR A 57 12.81 -11.32 14.82
N THR A 58 12.20 -11.28 16.01
CA THR A 58 11.09 -10.34 16.31
C THR A 58 11.57 -8.90 16.24
N LEU A 59 12.73 -8.60 16.83
CA LEU A 59 13.32 -7.27 16.80
C LEU A 59 13.65 -6.84 15.36
N LYS A 60 14.32 -7.68 14.59
CA LYS A 60 14.61 -7.41 13.18
C LYS A 60 13.36 -7.13 12.35
N ARG A 61 12.26 -7.83 12.61
CA ARG A 61 10.97 -7.58 11.93
C ARG A 61 10.41 -6.19 12.26
N ILE A 62 10.51 -5.78 13.52
CA ILE A 62 10.01 -4.45 13.96
C ILE A 62 10.85 -3.32 13.37
N TRP A 63 12.15 -3.52 13.22
CA TRP A 63 13.08 -2.59 12.57
C TRP A 63 13.09 -2.68 11.04
N GLY A 64 12.22 -3.51 10.43
CA GLY A 64 12.17 -3.66 8.97
C GLY A 64 13.40 -4.36 8.37
N ARG A 65 14.18 -5.10 9.16
CA ARG A 65 15.43 -5.81 8.78
C ARG A 65 15.22 -7.30 8.50
N ALA A 66 14.00 -7.75 8.33
CA ALA A 66 13.66 -9.12 7.95
C ALA A 66 12.54 -9.10 6.92
N GLU A 67 12.47 -10.12 6.09
CA GLU A 67 11.56 -10.27 4.93
C GLU A 67 10.05 -10.09 5.24
N ARG A 68 9.67 -10.00 6.50
CA ARG A 68 8.29 -9.78 6.94
C ARG A 68 8.23 -8.68 7.98
N VAL A 69 7.71 -7.53 7.59
CA VAL A 69 7.24 -6.52 8.54
C VAL A 69 5.90 -7.04 9.09
N ALA A 70 5.95 -7.71 10.24
CA ALA A 70 4.74 -8.10 10.95
C ALA A 70 4.34 -6.97 11.90
N ASN A 71 3.05 -6.65 11.97
CA ASN A 71 2.52 -5.80 13.04
C ASN A 71 2.84 -6.48 14.40
N PRO A 72 3.62 -5.83 15.27
CA PRO A 72 4.00 -6.43 16.54
C PRO A 72 2.75 -6.66 17.41
N SER A 73 2.71 -7.78 18.12
CA SER A 73 1.63 -8.05 19.07
C SER A 73 1.58 -6.99 20.18
N ALA A 74 0.41 -6.78 20.80
CA ALA A 74 0.27 -5.88 21.93
C ALA A 74 1.24 -6.21 23.07
N ALA A 75 1.53 -7.48 23.30
CA ALA A 75 2.50 -7.93 24.29
C ALA A 75 3.93 -7.48 23.94
N THR A 76 4.30 -7.55 22.67
CA THR A 76 5.61 -7.09 22.19
C THR A 76 5.74 -5.57 22.31
N LEU A 77 4.72 -4.80 21.95
CA LEU A 77 4.71 -3.35 22.08
C LEU A 77 4.76 -2.89 23.55
N ASN A 78 4.10 -3.62 24.46
CA ASN A 78 4.18 -3.36 25.88
C ASN A 78 5.62 -3.56 26.40
N ILE A 79 6.31 -4.64 26.00
CA ILE A 79 7.69 -4.90 26.41
C ILE A 79 8.62 -3.79 25.91
N LEU A 80 8.49 -3.38 24.66
CA LEU A 80 9.31 -2.30 24.08
C LEU A 80 9.04 -0.94 24.75
N SER A 81 7.78 -0.65 25.09
CA SER A 81 7.43 0.57 25.84
C SER A 81 8.00 0.54 27.25
N GLN A 82 7.95 -0.61 27.93
CA GLN A 82 8.56 -0.80 29.25
C GLN A 82 10.08 -0.60 29.23
N PHE A 83 10.74 -1.02 28.15
CA PHE A 83 12.18 -0.86 27.99
C PHE A 83 12.64 0.60 28.00
N ILE A 84 11.81 1.52 27.50
CA ILE A 84 12.09 2.98 27.50
C ILE A 84 11.36 3.74 28.61
N GLY A 85 10.86 3.04 29.65
CA GLY A 85 10.38 3.65 30.90
C GLY A 85 8.87 3.92 30.98
N PHE A 86 8.06 3.49 30.01
CA PHE A 86 6.60 3.55 30.11
C PHE A 86 6.04 2.30 30.79
N THR A 87 4.86 2.40 31.40
CA THR A 87 4.24 1.24 32.04
C THR A 87 3.72 0.22 31.01
N ASP A 88 3.19 0.72 29.88
CA ASP A 88 2.71 -0.08 28.76
C ASP A 88 2.61 0.74 27.45
N TRP A 89 2.19 0.09 26.37
CA TRP A 89 1.96 0.68 25.06
C TRP A 89 0.85 1.75 25.06
N ARG A 90 -0.14 1.64 25.93
CA ARG A 90 -1.24 2.61 26.01
C ARG A 90 -0.77 3.93 26.63
N GLU A 91 0.05 3.87 27.66
CA GLU A 91 0.67 5.04 28.25
C GLU A 91 1.60 5.74 27.26
N PHE A 92 2.44 5.00 26.55
CA PHE A 92 3.28 5.54 25.49
C PHE A 92 2.44 6.33 24.47
N LYS A 93 1.38 5.74 23.92
CA LYS A 93 0.49 6.41 22.96
C LYS A 93 -0.14 7.68 23.56
N LYS A 94 -0.63 7.62 24.79
CA LYS A 94 -1.29 8.74 25.45
C LYS A 94 -0.31 9.91 25.67
N THR A 95 0.93 9.62 25.99
CA THR A 95 1.96 10.64 26.19
C THR A 95 2.34 11.32 24.89
N GLN A 96 2.45 10.57 23.77
CA GLN A 96 2.76 11.14 22.46
C GLN A 96 1.59 12.02 21.93
N THR A 97 0.34 11.60 22.11
CA THR A 97 -0.83 12.42 21.73
C THR A 97 -1.03 13.66 22.61
N ALA A 98 -0.52 13.67 23.84
CA ALA A 98 -0.58 14.83 24.75
C ALA A 98 0.50 15.90 24.44
N VAL A 99 1.57 15.52 23.76
CA VAL A 99 2.64 16.46 23.35
C VAL A 99 2.17 17.35 22.19
N ASP A 100 1.33 16.83 21.28
CA ASP A 100 0.77 17.59 20.15
C ASP A 100 -0.31 18.62 20.54
N SER A 101 -0.79 18.61 21.78
CA SER A 101 -1.93 19.46 22.24
C SER A 101 -1.55 20.58 23.22
N LYS A 102 -0.29 20.78 23.55
CA LYS A 102 0.14 21.88 24.40
C LYS A 102 0.78 23.01 23.59
N GLU A 103 -0.07 23.88 23.04
CA GLU A 103 0.35 25.28 22.79
C GLU A 103 0.81 25.92 24.09
N PHE A 104 2.08 26.16 24.18
CA PHE A 104 2.70 26.83 25.31
C PHE A 104 2.51 28.35 25.20
N LYS A 105 1.40 28.89 25.75
CA LYS A 105 1.31 30.33 26.03
C LYS A 105 2.21 30.66 27.20
N ARG A 106 3.43 31.09 26.93
CA ARG A 106 4.34 31.67 27.87
C ARG A 106 4.63 33.09 27.40
N GLU A 107 4.08 34.10 28.10
CA GLU A 107 4.46 35.50 27.91
C GLU A 107 5.89 35.72 28.42
N VAL A 108 6.84 35.77 27.49
CA VAL A 108 8.23 36.13 27.76
C VAL A 108 8.41 37.59 27.35
N PRO A 109 8.98 38.49 28.22
CA PRO A 109 9.13 39.89 27.87
C PRO A 109 10.08 40.04 26.68
N TRP A 110 9.59 40.67 25.65
CA TRP A 110 10.13 40.86 24.31
C TRP A 110 11.57 41.39 24.27
N GLN A 111 11.98 42.21 25.24
CA GLN A 111 13.34 42.70 25.34
C GLN A 111 14.39 41.64 25.62
N LYS A 112 14.03 40.54 26.31
CA LYS A 112 14.92 39.39 26.56
C LYS A 112 15.03 38.48 25.33
N ILE A 113 13.98 38.42 24.51
CA ILE A 113 13.99 37.67 23.27
C ILE A 113 14.94 38.31 22.25
N LEU A 114 14.94 39.62 22.09
CA LEU A 114 15.85 40.33 21.19
C LEU A 114 17.31 40.17 21.57
N ALA A 115 17.63 40.15 22.87
CA ALA A 115 19.01 39.95 23.34
C ALA A 115 19.48 38.50 23.06
N VAL A 116 18.62 37.49 23.24
CA VAL A 116 18.92 36.08 22.94
C VAL A 116 19.05 35.86 21.43
N ILE A 117 18.20 36.49 20.63
CA ILE A 117 18.29 36.39 19.15
C ILE A 117 19.58 37.03 18.65
N GLY A 118 19.99 38.18 19.21
CA GLY A 118 21.26 38.87 18.87
C GLY A 118 22.48 37.98 19.17
N VAL A 119 22.51 37.33 20.33
CA VAL A 119 23.59 36.42 20.71
C VAL A 119 23.56 35.15 19.83
N LEU A 120 22.37 34.63 19.52
CA LEU A 120 22.24 33.43 18.67
C LEU A 120 22.66 33.72 17.22
N THR A 121 22.33 34.87 16.65
CA THR A 121 22.73 35.25 15.30
C THR A 121 24.24 35.42 15.19
N ILE A 122 24.90 36.03 16.21
CA ILE A 122 26.36 36.12 16.25
C ILE A 122 27.02 34.74 16.39
N ALA A 123 26.46 33.87 17.24
CA ALA A 123 26.94 32.50 17.40
C ALA A 123 26.77 31.67 16.10
N ILE A 124 25.64 31.82 15.40
CA ILE A 124 25.40 31.18 14.11
C ILE A 124 26.36 31.73 13.04
N ALA A 125 26.62 33.03 13.03
CA ALA A 125 27.57 33.62 12.09
C ALA A 125 29.00 33.13 12.34
N ILE A 126 29.43 32.99 13.60
CA ILE A 126 30.74 32.43 13.95
C ILE A 126 30.82 30.95 13.61
N LEU A 127 29.76 30.19 13.85
CA LEU A 127 29.65 28.79 13.49
C LEU A 127 29.62 28.57 11.95
N SER A 128 28.97 29.45 11.20
CA SER A 128 28.94 29.38 9.74
C SER A 128 30.27 29.74 9.08
N LEU A 129 31.07 30.61 9.72
CA LEU A 129 32.42 30.96 9.26
C LEU A 129 33.48 29.88 9.56
N ASN A 130 33.22 29.02 10.56
CA ASN A 130 34.10 27.92 10.94
C ASN A 130 33.49 26.54 10.64
N TRP A 131 32.32 26.49 9.94
CA TRP A 131 31.78 25.20 9.49
C TRP A 131 32.72 24.64 8.42
N PRO A 132 33.35 23.50 8.65
CA PRO A 132 34.06 22.85 7.56
C PRO A 132 33.03 22.69 6.44
N GLN A 133 33.29 23.32 5.29
CA GLN A 133 32.49 23.03 4.11
C GLN A 133 32.52 21.51 3.99
N LYS A 134 31.36 20.87 4.28
CA LYS A 134 31.14 19.52 3.79
C LYS A 134 31.48 19.65 2.31
N GLU A 135 32.55 19.01 1.88
CA GLU A 135 32.64 18.69 0.48
C GLU A 135 31.30 18.07 0.16
N ASP A 136 30.49 18.82 -0.58
CA ASP A 136 29.37 18.22 -1.27
C ASP A 136 30.02 17.07 -2.03
N ILE A 137 29.84 15.86 -1.48
CA ILE A 137 29.93 14.68 -2.31
C ILE A 137 28.87 15.02 -3.35
N ASN A 138 29.34 15.57 -4.46
CA ASN A 138 28.58 15.67 -5.68
C ASN A 138 28.12 14.24 -5.94
N THR A 139 26.96 13.89 -5.38
CA THR A 139 26.12 12.89 -5.96
C THR A 139 25.68 13.55 -7.26
N SER A 140 26.62 13.59 -8.22
CA SER A 140 26.27 13.85 -9.60
C SER A 140 25.19 12.82 -9.87
N SER A 141 23.93 13.26 -9.92
CA SER A 141 22.85 12.46 -10.46
C SER A 141 23.32 12.09 -11.86
N VAL A 142 23.89 10.90 -12.00
CA VAL A 142 24.30 10.37 -13.28
C VAL A 142 23.00 10.27 -14.07
N SER A 143 22.81 11.17 -15.02
CA SER A 143 21.67 11.12 -15.92
C SER A 143 21.96 10.05 -16.95
N TYR A 144 21.45 8.86 -16.73
CA TYR A 144 21.54 7.79 -17.70
C TYR A 144 20.64 8.08 -18.90
N ASN A 145 21.15 7.83 -20.12
CA ASN A 145 20.33 7.92 -21.31
C ASN A 145 19.48 6.65 -21.44
N GLY A 146 18.15 6.78 -21.34
CA GLY A 146 17.22 5.65 -21.35
C GLY A 146 17.30 4.77 -22.62
N THR A 147 17.87 5.28 -23.73
CA THR A 147 18.06 4.49 -24.97
C THR A 147 19.10 3.37 -24.84
N ASP A 148 19.97 3.42 -23.84
CA ASP A 148 21.03 2.43 -23.61
C ASP A 148 20.59 1.28 -22.71
N PHE A 149 19.38 1.37 -22.19
CA PHE A 149 18.74 0.40 -21.32
C PHE A 149 17.46 -0.15 -21.96
N TYR A 150 17.14 -1.38 -21.67
CA TYR A 150 15.82 -1.91 -21.99
C TYR A 150 15.36 -2.93 -20.95
N LEU A 151 14.05 -3.10 -20.87
CA LEU A 151 13.36 -4.11 -20.08
C LEU A 151 12.25 -4.68 -20.94
N LYS A 152 12.16 -6.01 -21.04
CA LYS A 152 11.08 -6.73 -21.72
C LYS A 152 10.62 -7.88 -20.86
N SER A 153 9.33 -8.16 -20.89
CA SER A 153 8.73 -9.20 -20.08
C SER A 153 8.11 -10.31 -20.93
N ARG A 154 8.10 -11.51 -20.36
CA ARG A 154 7.40 -12.67 -20.91
C ARG A 154 6.84 -13.51 -19.77
N THR A 155 5.53 -13.70 -19.74
CA THR A 155 4.85 -14.61 -18.82
C THR A 155 5.11 -16.06 -19.21
N ILE A 156 5.29 -16.95 -18.22
CA ILE A 156 5.61 -18.37 -18.45
C ILE A 156 4.34 -19.23 -18.47
N ALA A 157 3.34 -18.85 -17.66
CA ALA A 157 2.13 -19.63 -17.46
C ALA A 157 0.87 -18.79 -17.71
N LYS A 158 -0.27 -19.44 -17.80
CA LYS A 158 -1.58 -18.82 -17.59
C LYS A 158 -1.98 -19.05 -16.13
N GLY A 159 -2.67 -18.07 -15.54
CA GLY A 159 -3.11 -18.14 -14.13
C GLY A 159 -2.03 -17.75 -13.12
N LEU A 160 -2.28 -18.08 -11.85
CA LEU A 160 -1.48 -17.69 -10.69
C LEU A 160 -1.07 -18.89 -9.83
N PRO A 161 0.10 -18.86 -9.17
CA PRO A 161 1.14 -17.82 -9.32
C PRO A 161 1.74 -17.82 -10.73
N ASN A 162 2.19 -16.66 -11.22
CA ASN A 162 2.76 -16.55 -12.55
C ASN A 162 4.22 -16.11 -12.49
N SER A 163 5.10 -16.91 -13.09
CA SER A 163 6.49 -16.52 -13.27
C SER A 163 6.63 -15.67 -14.52
N VAL A 164 7.26 -14.51 -14.38
CA VAL A 164 7.58 -13.60 -15.48
C VAL A 164 9.09 -13.54 -15.64
N VAL A 165 9.54 -13.82 -16.85
CA VAL A 165 10.95 -13.64 -17.24
C VAL A 165 11.11 -12.25 -17.80
N PHE A 166 12.04 -11.50 -17.23
CA PHE A 166 12.50 -10.22 -17.74
C PHE A 166 13.78 -10.41 -18.51
N GLU A 167 13.79 -9.95 -19.74
CA GLU A 167 15.01 -9.73 -20.53
C GLU A 167 15.39 -8.26 -20.37
N TYR A 168 16.62 -7.98 -19.94
CA TYR A 168 17.05 -6.62 -19.68
C TYR A 168 18.47 -6.36 -20.17
N LYS A 169 18.77 -5.08 -20.36
CA LYS A 169 20.12 -4.60 -20.66
C LYS A 169 20.46 -3.45 -19.72
N ALA A 170 21.55 -3.60 -18.99
CA ALA A 170 22.06 -2.60 -18.06
C ALA A 170 23.56 -2.34 -18.22
N SER A 171 24.15 -2.73 -19.36
CA SER A 171 25.59 -2.61 -19.62
C SER A 171 26.11 -1.16 -19.64
N ALA A 172 25.23 -0.17 -19.81
CA ALA A 172 25.56 1.24 -19.76
C ALA A 172 25.60 1.81 -18.33
N ALA A 173 25.24 1.03 -17.32
CA ALA A 173 25.40 1.42 -15.92
C ALA A 173 26.89 1.52 -15.57
N ASN A 174 27.23 2.40 -14.62
CA ASN A 174 28.60 2.55 -14.14
C ASN A 174 29.07 1.28 -13.41
N ASP A 175 30.39 1.11 -13.30
CA ASP A 175 30.95 0.03 -12.49
C ASP A 175 30.55 0.24 -11.01
N GLY A 176 29.96 -0.80 -10.41
CA GLY A 176 29.49 -0.76 -9.02
C GLY A 176 28.14 -0.08 -8.81
N ALA A 177 27.42 0.28 -9.89
CA ALA A 177 26.05 0.78 -9.77
C ALA A 177 25.10 -0.30 -9.22
N GLU A 178 24.17 0.10 -8.36
CA GLU A 178 23.08 -0.74 -7.88
C GLU A 178 22.03 -0.88 -8.98
N ILE A 179 21.77 -2.10 -9.43
CA ILE A 179 20.81 -2.38 -10.50
C ILE A 179 19.71 -3.27 -9.96
N GLU A 180 18.47 -2.83 -10.13
CA GLU A 180 17.29 -3.51 -9.59
C GLU A 180 16.17 -3.60 -10.63
N ILE A 181 15.37 -4.66 -10.57
CA ILE A 181 14.07 -4.72 -11.23
C ILE A 181 12.99 -4.62 -10.15
N GLN A 182 12.20 -3.55 -10.21
CA GLN A 182 11.01 -3.36 -9.38
C GLN A 182 9.79 -3.89 -10.14
N GLN A 183 9.14 -4.93 -9.60
CA GLN A 183 8.06 -5.67 -10.27
C GLN A 183 6.79 -4.84 -10.48
N ASP A 184 6.46 -3.98 -9.52
CA ASP A 184 5.23 -3.20 -9.50
C ASP A 184 5.46 -1.83 -8.83
N TRP A 185 4.41 -1.24 -8.28
CA TRP A 185 4.49 0.02 -7.55
C TRP A 185 5.18 -0.10 -6.17
N ASP A 186 5.27 -1.31 -5.58
CA ASP A 186 5.83 -1.56 -4.25
C ASP A 186 7.36 -1.61 -4.28
N PRO A 187 8.07 -0.64 -3.66
CA PRO A 187 9.53 -0.67 -3.59
C PRO A 187 10.09 -1.87 -2.82
N GLY A 188 9.26 -2.51 -1.98
CA GLY A 188 9.66 -3.73 -1.26
C GLY A 188 9.75 -4.97 -2.15
N LYS A 189 9.27 -4.86 -3.40
CA LYS A 189 9.33 -5.93 -4.40
C LYS A 189 10.38 -5.66 -5.48
N ARG A 190 11.58 -5.38 -5.04
CA ARG A 190 12.75 -5.23 -5.89
C ARG A 190 13.61 -6.47 -5.83
N ILE A 191 14.21 -6.81 -6.94
CA ILE A 191 15.26 -7.82 -7.04
C ILE A 191 16.52 -7.16 -7.57
N GLU A 192 17.65 -7.40 -6.91
CA GLU A 192 18.95 -7.03 -7.41
C GLU A 192 19.30 -7.88 -8.63
N VAL A 193 19.91 -7.26 -9.65
CA VAL A 193 20.34 -7.92 -10.88
C VAL A 193 21.72 -7.44 -11.27
N GLU A 194 22.46 -8.27 -11.99
CA GLU A 194 23.84 -7.98 -12.36
C GLU A 194 23.92 -7.19 -13.69
N ARG A 195 24.89 -6.28 -13.79
CA ARG A 195 25.13 -5.48 -14.99
C ARG A 195 25.42 -6.33 -16.24
N GLY A 196 26.09 -7.47 -16.04
CA GLY A 196 26.51 -8.38 -17.10
C GLY A 196 25.47 -9.42 -17.50
N ASP A 197 24.44 -9.59 -16.68
CA ASP A 197 23.35 -10.51 -16.96
C ASP A 197 22.31 -9.89 -17.89
N SER A 198 21.46 -10.71 -18.47
CA SER A 198 20.45 -10.28 -19.42
C SER A 198 19.07 -10.82 -19.08
N VAL A 199 18.95 -11.65 -18.05
CA VAL A 199 17.69 -12.33 -17.68
C VAL A 199 17.51 -12.32 -16.16
N ALA A 200 16.28 -11.99 -15.73
CA ALA A 200 15.84 -12.13 -14.35
C ALA A 200 14.41 -12.72 -14.33
N THR A 201 14.04 -13.35 -13.23
CA THR A 201 12.70 -13.96 -13.10
C THR A 201 12.04 -13.55 -11.79
N CYS A 202 10.79 -13.12 -11.89
CA CYS A 202 9.96 -12.72 -10.75
C CYS A 202 8.67 -13.52 -10.71
N ILE A 203 8.06 -13.65 -9.53
CA ILE A 203 6.76 -14.33 -9.36
C ILE A 203 5.71 -13.28 -9.02
N TYR A 204 4.64 -13.23 -9.80
CA TYR A 204 3.44 -12.46 -9.51
C TYR A 204 2.40 -13.35 -8.81
N HIS A 205 1.97 -12.90 -7.65
CA HIS A 205 0.97 -13.62 -6.83
C HIS A 205 -0.43 -13.02 -6.94
N ARG A 206 -0.62 -11.96 -7.72
CA ARG A 206 -1.93 -11.34 -7.97
C ARG A 206 -2.10 -11.05 -9.45
N PRO A 207 -3.32 -11.16 -9.97
CA PRO A 207 -3.60 -10.73 -11.33
C PRO A 207 -3.66 -9.21 -11.39
N GLY A 208 -3.43 -8.63 -12.55
CA GLY A 208 -3.48 -7.19 -12.73
C GLY A 208 -2.66 -6.70 -13.90
N PHE A 209 -2.60 -5.38 -14.03
CA PHE A 209 -1.73 -4.69 -14.95
C PHE A 209 -0.64 -3.96 -14.16
N PHE A 210 0.61 -4.29 -14.38
CA PHE A 210 1.74 -3.80 -13.62
C PHE A 210 2.70 -3.05 -14.53
N ASN A 211 3.37 -2.03 -14.01
CA ASN A 211 4.45 -1.33 -14.69
C ASN A 211 5.77 -1.66 -13.99
N ALA A 212 6.48 -2.67 -14.51
CA ALA A 212 7.79 -3.05 -14.04
C ALA A 212 8.84 -2.00 -14.44
N LYS A 213 9.87 -1.83 -13.63
CA LYS A 213 10.89 -0.80 -13.82
C LYS A 213 12.27 -1.41 -13.67
N LEU A 214 13.17 -1.11 -14.61
CA LEU A 214 14.59 -1.28 -14.42
C LEU A 214 15.14 -0.01 -13.77
N MET A 215 15.84 -0.16 -12.68
CA MET A 215 16.39 0.93 -11.88
C MET A 215 17.91 0.83 -11.82
N VAL A 216 18.59 1.96 -11.89
CA VAL A 216 20.03 2.08 -11.69
C VAL A 216 20.26 3.22 -10.70
N ASP A 217 20.97 2.94 -9.61
CA ASP A 217 21.23 3.88 -8.51
C ASP A 217 19.95 4.61 -8.05
N GLY A 218 18.84 3.85 -7.92
CA GLY A 218 17.54 4.36 -7.53
C GLY A 218 16.77 5.14 -8.60
N SER A 219 17.35 5.35 -9.80
CA SER A 219 16.72 6.05 -10.92
C SER A 219 16.07 5.06 -11.90
N VAL A 220 14.86 5.35 -12.37
CA VAL A 220 14.18 4.52 -13.37
C VAL A 220 14.78 4.77 -14.75
N VAL A 221 15.37 3.75 -15.39
CA VAL A 221 16.02 3.84 -16.71
C VAL A 221 15.23 3.14 -17.82
N ALA A 222 14.39 2.17 -17.48
CA ALA A 222 13.44 1.54 -18.43
C ALA A 222 12.17 1.10 -17.72
N ARG A 223 11.08 0.93 -18.48
CA ARG A 223 9.77 0.47 -18.01
C ARG A 223 9.23 -0.61 -18.93
N GLU A 224 8.47 -1.52 -18.37
CA GLU A 224 7.79 -2.57 -19.11
C GLU A 224 6.43 -2.87 -18.50
N ASP A 225 5.42 -2.97 -19.32
CA ASP A 225 4.08 -3.35 -18.89
C ASP A 225 3.94 -4.86 -18.80
N VAL A 226 3.42 -5.32 -17.67
CA VAL A 226 3.21 -6.75 -17.39
C VAL A 226 1.73 -6.97 -17.11
N PHE A 227 1.07 -7.69 -18.00
CA PHE A 227 -0.33 -8.07 -17.80
C PHE A 227 -0.45 -9.52 -17.34
N ILE A 228 -1.05 -9.73 -16.17
CA ILE A 228 -1.35 -11.03 -15.60
C ILE A 228 -2.87 -11.23 -15.61
N PRO A 229 -3.42 -11.88 -16.63
CA PRO A 229 -4.86 -12.12 -16.75
C PRO A 229 -5.33 -13.22 -15.79
N THR A 230 -6.66 -13.28 -15.60
CA THR A 230 -7.36 -14.41 -15.00
C THR A 230 -7.95 -15.30 -16.09
N ASP A 231 -8.24 -16.56 -15.74
CA ASP A 231 -9.03 -17.46 -16.56
C ASP A 231 -10.46 -17.49 -15.98
N GLY A 232 -11.34 -16.61 -16.45
CA GLY A 232 -12.62 -16.34 -15.79
C GLY A 232 -12.48 -15.57 -14.47
N TRP A 233 -13.38 -15.82 -13.55
CA TRP A 233 -13.33 -15.24 -12.23
C TRP A 233 -12.34 -15.96 -11.31
N LEU A 234 -11.54 -15.19 -10.59
CA LEU A 234 -10.62 -15.70 -9.59
C LEU A 234 -10.97 -15.13 -8.21
N GLY A 235 -11.19 -16.01 -7.25
CA GLY A 235 -11.27 -15.63 -5.83
C GLY A 235 -9.90 -15.67 -5.18
N VAL A 236 -9.64 -14.73 -4.29
CA VAL A 236 -8.40 -14.63 -3.53
C VAL A 236 -8.72 -14.36 -2.07
N ILE A 237 -8.27 -15.24 -1.18
CA ILE A 237 -8.24 -14.94 0.25
C ILE A 237 -6.86 -14.38 0.56
N GLU A 238 -6.83 -13.12 1.00
CA GLU A 238 -5.60 -12.40 1.29
C GLU A 238 -4.87 -12.99 2.50
N ARG A 239 -3.55 -13.10 2.39
CA ARG A 239 -2.63 -13.54 3.44
C ARG A 239 -1.35 -12.72 3.36
N ASP A 240 -0.60 -12.69 4.46
CA ASP A 240 0.65 -11.92 4.59
C ASP A 240 1.73 -12.31 3.58
N SER A 241 1.75 -13.57 3.10
CA SER A 241 2.77 -14.04 2.17
C SER A 241 2.21 -14.42 0.81
N ILE A 242 1.62 -15.61 0.72
CA ILE A 242 1.05 -16.13 -0.52
C ILE A 242 -0.46 -16.22 -0.31
N PRO A 243 -1.26 -15.55 -1.16
CA PRO A 243 -2.72 -15.64 -1.07
C PRO A 243 -3.21 -17.06 -1.37
N LEU A 244 -4.41 -17.37 -0.91
CA LEU A 244 -5.11 -18.57 -1.32
C LEU A 244 -5.96 -18.27 -2.55
N TYR A 245 -5.82 -19.06 -3.58
CA TYR A 245 -6.60 -18.95 -4.80
C TYR A 245 -7.81 -19.87 -4.75
N LEU A 246 -8.97 -19.31 -5.13
CA LEU A 246 -10.23 -20.02 -5.23
C LEU A 246 -10.69 -19.97 -6.69
N GLU A 247 -10.86 -21.14 -7.28
CA GLU A 247 -11.34 -21.28 -8.65
C GLU A 247 -12.81 -20.82 -8.78
N GLU A 248 -13.22 -20.50 -9.98
CA GLU A 248 -14.56 -19.99 -10.28
C GLU A 248 -15.69 -20.90 -9.77
N ASN A 249 -15.55 -22.20 -9.90
CA ASN A 249 -16.51 -23.19 -9.40
C ASN A 249 -16.70 -23.19 -7.88
N VAL A 250 -15.72 -22.67 -7.13
CA VAL A 250 -15.79 -22.55 -5.66
C VAL A 250 -16.51 -21.28 -5.25
N ILE A 251 -16.31 -20.18 -6.01
CA ILE A 251 -16.80 -18.84 -5.66
C ILE A 251 -18.11 -18.48 -6.36
N LEU A 252 -18.44 -19.12 -7.50
CA LEU A 252 -19.65 -18.86 -8.25
C LEU A 252 -20.70 -19.92 -7.95
N LYS A 253 -21.81 -19.51 -7.31
CA LYS A 253 -22.93 -20.38 -7.00
C LYS A 253 -24.24 -19.63 -7.25
N ASP A 254 -25.16 -20.26 -7.96
CA ASP A 254 -26.50 -19.73 -8.25
C ASP A 254 -26.48 -18.31 -8.87
N GLY A 255 -25.49 -18.00 -9.72
CA GLY A 255 -25.30 -16.68 -10.31
C GLY A 255 -24.74 -15.61 -9.37
N LEU A 256 -24.32 -15.98 -8.17
CA LEU A 256 -23.72 -15.10 -7.18
C LEU A 256 -22.24 -15.41 -7.01
N LEU A 257 -21.41 -14.38 -6.96
CA LEU A 257 -20.00 -14.50 -6.63
C LEU A 257 -19.82 -14.26 -5.13
N GLY A 258 -19.29 -15.25 -4.42
CA GLY A 258 -19.09 -15.17 -2.98
C GLY A 258 -18.29 -16.35 -2.45
N VAL A 259 -17.81 -16.27 -1.21
CA VAL A 259 -17.14 -17.37 -0.54
C VAL A 259 -17.99 -17.88 0.60
N ASP A 260 -18.38 -19.14 0.52
CA ASP A 260 -19.19 -19.80 1.54
C ASP A 260 -18.41 -19.98 2.86
N SER A 261 -19.10 -19.86 3.97
CA SER A 261 -18.52 -20.04 5.31
C SER A 261 -17.90 -21.43 5.52
N THR A 262 -18.37 -22.45 4.81
CA THR A 262 -17.80 -23.80 4.83
C THR A 262 -16.41 -23.83 4.17
N VAL A 263 -16.23 -23.08 3.08
CA VAL A 263 -14.93 -22.92 2.41
C VAL A 263 -13.94 -22.22 3.36
N LEU A 264 -14.35 -21.13 4.00
CA LEU A 264 -13.50 -20.42 4.96
C LEU A 264 -13.09 -21.32 6.13
N LYS A 265 -14.02 -22.08 6.68
CA LYS A 265 -13.73 -23.05 7.76
C LYS A 265 -12.74 -24.12 7.35
N SER A 266 -12.77 -24.60 6.10
CA SER A 266 -11.79 -25.58 5.60
C SER A 266 -10.36 -25.02 5.64
N TYR A 267 -10.20 -23.71 5.51
CA TYR A 267 -8.93 -23.00 5.66
C TYR A 267 -8.67 -22.50 7.09
N ARG A 268 -9.51 -22.88 8.09
CA ARG A 268 -9.46 -22.45 9.49
C ARG A 268 -9.61 -20.93 9.66
N LEU A 269 -10.44 -20.33 8.83
CA LEU A 269 -10.78 -18.90 8.87
C LEU A 269 -12.21 -18.73 9.37
N ASP A 270 -12.39 -17.82 10.32
CA ASP A 270 -13.72 -17.40 10.80
C ASP A 270 -13.81 -15.86 10.63
N PRO A 271 -14.68 -15.37 9.74
CA PRO A 271 -14.81 -13.94 9.47
C PRO A 271 -15.27 -13.12 10.69
N ARG A 272 -15.74 -13.78 11.77
CA ARG A 272 -16.13 -13.12 13.01
C ARG A 272 -14.97 -12.88 13.97
N THR A 273 -13.87 -13.62 13.82
CA THR A 273 -12.75 -13.62 14.75
C THR A 273 -11.38 -13.43 14.10
N SER A 274 -11.32 -13.53 12.78
CA SER A 274 -10.10 -13.42 11.99
C SER A 274 -10.17 -12.22 11.06
N ASP A 275 -9.05 -11.58 10.81
CA ASP A 275 -8.90 -10.55 9.79
C ASP A 275 -8.95 -11.24 8.40
N VAL A 276 -10.14 -11.56 7.94
CA VAL A 276 -10.37 -12.14 6.61
C VAL A 276 -10.54 -11.01 5.62
N SER A 277 -9.83 -11.07 4.52
CA SER A 277 -10.04 -10.21 3.35
C SER A 277 -10.15 -11.06 2.11
N ILE A 278 -11.21 -10.84 1.34
CA ILE A 278 -11.52 -11.62 0.14
C ILE A 278 -11.58 -10.69 -1.05
N GLY A 279 -10.82 -11.02 -2.09
CA GLY A 279 -10.85 -10.34 -3.39
C GLY A 279 -11.43 -11.24 -4.49
N PHE A 280 -12.23 -10.65 -5.37
CA PHE A 280 -12.66 -11.27 -6.63
C PHE A 280 -12.07 -10.48 -7.78
N TYR A 281 -11.48 -11.17 -8.74
CA TYR A 281 -10.75 -10.56 -9.85
C TYR A 281 -11.28 -11.06 -11.18
N GLN A 282 -11.40 -10.13 -12.10
CA GLN A 282 -11.65 -10.39 -13.52
C GLN A 282 -10.69 -9.52 -14.34
N MET A 283 -9.60 -10.14 -14.80
CA MET A 283 -8.56 -9.50 -15.60
C MET A 283 -8.56 -10.12 -16.99
N ASN A 284 -8.94 -9.35 -18.00
CA ASN A 284 -9.04 -9.86 -19.36
C ASN A 284 -8.84 -8.73 -20.38
N ASP A 285 -8.62 -9.09 -21.62
CA ASP A 285 -8.73 -8.14 -22.72
C ASP A 285 -10.21 -8.03 -23.12
N PHE A 286 -10.85 -6.95 -22.63
CA PHE A 286 -12.25 -6.65 -22.94
C PHE A 286 -12.43 -5.95 -24.30
N GLY A 287 -11.37 -5.85 -25.12
CA GLY A 287 -11.35 -5.05 -26.33
C GLY A 287 -11.06 -3.57 -26.06
N PRO A 288 -11.36 -2.66 -26.99
CA PRO A 288 -10.91 -1.28 -26.93
C PRO A 288 -11.79 -0.39 -26.03
N ILE A 289 -12.04 -0.80 -24.80
CA ILE A 289 -12.80 0.01 -23.84
C ILE A 289 -11.85 1.03 -23.20
N SER A 290 -12.02 2.30 -23.57
CA SER A 290 -11.19 3.41 -23.06
C SER A 290 -11.69 3.95 -21.73
N ILE A 291 -10.77 4.39 -20.86
CA ILE A 291 -11.12 5.13 -19.64
C ILE A 291 -11.85 6.46 -19.91
N GLN A 292 -11.76 6.98 -21.12
CA GLN A 292 -12.41 8.23 -21.50
C GLN A 292 -13.90 8.09 -21.83
N ASP A 293 -14.32 6.87 -22.20
CA ASP A 293 -15.71 6.60 -22.56
C ASP A 293 -16.10 5.16 -22.23
N PHE A 294 -16.62 4.96 -21.04
CA PHE A 294 -17.09 3.67 -20.56
C PHE A 294 -18.26 3.83 -19.58
N ASN A 295 -18.96 2.72 -19.38
CA ASN A 295 -19.94 2.55 -18.32
C ASN A 295 -19.64 1.23 -17.59
N PHE A 296 -19.38 1.31 -16.30
CA PHE A 296 -19.19 0.16 -15.42
C PHE A 296 -20.22 0.23 -14.29
N SER A 297 -20.87 -0.87 -14.01
CA SER A 297 -21.76 -0.98 -12.86
C SER A 297 -21.64 -2.35 -12.20
N ILE A 298 -21.82 -2.37 -10.88
CA ILE A 298 -21.71 -3.57 -10.08
C ILE A 298 -22.73 -3.53 -8.92
N ASP A 299 -23.41 -4.64 -8.67
CA ASP A 299 -24.20 -4.85 -7.47
C ASP A 299 -23.44 -5.72 -6.50
N LEU A 300 -23.15 -5.20 -5.32
CA LEU A 300 -22.33 -5.86 -4.32
C LEU A 300 -22.89 -5.69 -2.90
N GLN A 301 -22.54 -6.60 -1.99
CA GLN A 301 -22.93 -6.56 -0.60
C GLN A 301 -21.81 -7.11 0.28
N ASN A 302 -21.41 -6.37 1.32
CA ASN A 302 -20.57 -6.95 2.37
C ASN A 302 -21.46 -7.78 3.30
N THR A 303 -21.19 -9.07 3.41
CA THR A 303 -22.00 -10.04 4.18
C THR A 303 -21.35 -10.43 5.50
N THR A 304 -20.32 -9.71 5.93
CA THR A 304 -19.67 -9.94 7.22
C THR A 304 -20.68 -9.80 8.36
N PRO A 305 -20.75 -10.75 9.31
CA PRO A 305 -21.70 -10.68 10.40
C PRO A 305 -21.56 -9.39 11.22
N GLN A 306 -22.69 -8.74 11.53
CA GLN A 306 -22.72 -7.45 12.24
C GLN A 306 -22.11 -7.47 13.64
N ASN A 307 -21.94 -8.64 14.25
CA ASN A 307 -21.28 -8.80 15.55
C ASN A 307 -19.74 -8.66 15.49
N SER A 308 -19.17 -8.62 14.30
CA SER A 308 -17.77 -8.24 14.10
C SER A 308 -17.70 -6.72 14.14
N SER A 309 -16.99 -6.16 15.13
CA SER A 309 -16.74 -4.73 15.21
C SER A 309 -15.99 -4.28 13.97
N GLY A 310 -16.65 -3.55 13.07
CA GLY A 310 -15.96 -3.10 11.87
C GLY A 310 -16.77 -2.14 11.03
N CYS A 311 -16.09 -1.50 10.13
CA CYS A 311 -16.68 -0.55 9.21
C CYS A 311 -17.28 -1.23 7.96
N HIS A 312 -17.26 -2.55 7.88
CA HIS A 312 -17.79 -3.35 6.76
C HIS A 312 -17.41 -2.72 5.43
N ARG A 313 -16.10 -2.75 5.11
CA ARG A 313 -15.61 -2.10 3.91
C ARG A 313 -15.70 -3.00 2.70
N ALA A 314 -15.94 -2.36 1.56
CA ALA A 314 -15.69 -2.92 0.25
C ALA A 314 -14.87 -1.94 -0.57
N GLN A 315 -14.04 -2.47 -1.45
CA GLN A 315 -13.21 -1.67 -2.36
C GLN A 315 -13.36 -2.24 -3.76
N VAL A 316 -13.73 -1.42 -4.71
CA VAL A 316 -13.82 -1.80 -6.12
C VAL A 316 -12.72 -1.09 -6.89
N TYR A 317 -11.92 -1.86 -7.62
CA TYR A 317 -10.90 -1.32 -8.51
C TYR A 317 -11.28 -1.56 -9.96
N LEU A 318 -11.27 -0.52 -10.76
CA LEU A 318 -11.25 -0.59 -12.22
C LEU A 318 -9.80 -0.40 -12.67
N ILE A 319 -9.21 -1.40 -13.31
CA ILE A 319 -7.80 -1.45 -13.67
C ILE A 319 -7.66 -1.13 -15.15
N TYR A 320 -6.78 -0.20 -15.48
CA TYR A 320 -6.47 0.21 -16.83
C TYR A 320 -4.95 0.20 -17.06
N GLU A 321 -4.51 0.32 -18.29
CA GLU A 321 -3.09 0.40 -18.66
C GLU A 321 -2.39 1.54 -17.92
N GLY A 322 -1.47 1.18 -17.03
CA GLY A 322 -0.70 2.13 -16.22
C GLY A 322 -1.34 2.59 -14.91
N GLY A 323 -2.56 2.13 -14.55
CA GLY A 323 -3.17 2.56 -13.29
C GLY A 323 -4.48 1.87 -12.90
N ALA A 324 -5.12 2.45 -11.90
CA ALA A 324 -6.42 2.00 -11.43
C ALA A 324 -7.27 3.15 -10.86
N VAL A 325 -8.59 2.98 -10.94
CA VAL A 325 -9.57 3.74 -10.14
C VAL A 325 -10.02 2.83 -9.01
N GLY A 326 -9.76 3.22 -7.77
CA GLY A 326 -10.16 2.47 -6.57
C GLY A 326 -11.23 3.22 -5.79
N VAL A 327 -12.44 2.68 -5.77
CA VAL A 327 -13.61 3.28 -5.12
C VAL A 327 -13.94 2.53 -3.84
N PRO A 328 -13.87 3.20 -2.68
CA PRO A 328 -14.19 2.60 -1.39
C PRO A 328 -15.69 2.70 -1.08
N LEU A 329 -16.21 1.72 -0.35
CA LEU A 329 -17.52 1.77 0.30
C LEU A 329 -17.37 1.35 1.76
N SER A 330 -18.16 1.92 2.64
CA SER A 330 -18.24 1.48 4.05
C SER A 330 -19.59 1.78 4.65
N ASN A 331 -19.86 1.26 5.87
CA ASN A 331 -20.96 1.74 6.67
C ASN A 331 -20.88 3.26 6.88
N GLN A 332 -22.02 3.95 6.92
CA GLN A 332 -22.13 5.41 6.99
C GLN A 332 -21.29 6.05 8.10
N GLY A 333 -21.16 5.40 9.25
CA GLY A 333 -20.37 5.91 10.39
C GLY A 333 -18.84 5.88 10.17
N CYS A 334 -18.36 5.29 9.08
CA CYS A 334 -16.94 5.07 8.83
C CYS A 334 -16.36 5.87 7.66
N VAL A 335 -17.13 6.73 7.02
CA VAL A 335 -16.74 7.44 5.79
C VAL A 335 -15.49 8.30 5.94
N ALA A 336 -15.25 8.87 7.12
CA ALA A 336 -14.06 9.68 7.37
C ALA A 336 -12.73 8.90 7.29
N THR A 337 -12.79 7.57 7.26
CA THR A 337 -11.60 6.71 7.11
C THR A 337 -11.44 6.17 5.70
N LEU A 338 -12.31 6.56 4.78
CA LEU A 338 -12.26 6.15 3.39
C LEU A 338 -11.21 6.94 2.62
N ASN A 339 -10.66 6.29 1.63
CA ASN A 339 -9.72 6.89 0.71
C ASN A 339 -10.02 6.35 -0.69
N MET A 340 -10.17 7.25 -1.64
CA MET A 340 -10.35 6.93 -3.05
C MET A 340 -9.06 7.21 -3.81
N MET A 341 -8.75 6.40 -4.80
CA MET A 341 -7.65 6.68 -5.72
C MET A 341 -8.16 6.66 -7.16
N ALA A 342 -7.71 7.61 -7.97
CA ALA A 342 -8.03 7.61 -9.39
C ALA A 342 -7.02 8.45 -10.17
N PHE A 343 -6.57 7.95 -11.30
CA PHE A 343 -5.70 8.66 -12.24
C PHE A 343 -4.44 9.24 -11.57
N GLY A 344 -3.81 8.43 -10.70
CA GLY A 344 -2.62 8.85 -9.96
C GLY A 344 -2.87 9.83 -8.81
N GLN A 345 -4.11 10.28 -8.60
CA GLN A 345 -4.51 11.12 -7.48
C GLN A 345 -5.01 10.28 -6.31
N TYR A 346 -4.73 10.76 -5.11
CA TYR A 346 -5.23 10.22 -3.88
C TYR A 346 -6.17 11.21 -3.20
N ILE A 347 -7.34 10.75 -2.86
CA ILE A 347 -8.41 11.55 -2.27
C ILE A 347 -8.65 11.04 -0.86
N ASP A 348 -8.24 11.84 0.12
CA ASP A 348 -8.31 11.55 1.55
C ASP A 348 -9.68 11.97 2.11
N GLY A 349 -10.44 11.03 2.63
CA GLY A 349 -11.75 11.29 3.23
C GLY A 349 -11.72 12.14 4.52
N LYS A 350 -10.52 12.36 5.10
CA LYS A 350 -10.36 13.34 6.17
C LYS A 350 -10.32 14.79 5.67
N LYS A 351 -10.07 14.98 4.37
CA LYS A 351 -9.89 16.28 3.74
C LYS A 351 -10.92 16.56 2.65
N THR A 352 -11.62 15.52 2.19
CA THR A 352 -12.60 15.56 1.10
C THR A 352 -13.87 14.91 1.57
N ASP A 353 -15.01 15.48 1.22
CA ASP A 353 -16.30 14.86 1.53
C ASP A 353 -16.49 13.60 0.68
N LEU A 354 -16.37 12.45 1.32
CA LEU A 354 -16.63 11.12 0.78
C LEU A 354 -17.90 10.50 1.39
N SER A 355 -18.80 11.29 1.95
CA SER A 355 -20.04 10.80 2.59
C SER A 355 -20.94 10.02 1.65
N GLY A 356 -20.89 10.34 0.34
CA GLY A 356 -21.62 9.60 -0.70
C GLY A 356 -21.24 8.12 -0.84
N PHE A 357 -20.10 7.69 -0.26
CA PHE A 357 -19.65 6.29 -0.22
C PHE A 357 -20.05 5.55 1.05
N GLY A 358 -20.78 6.22 1.94
CA GLY A 358 -21.39 5.61 3.12
C GLY A 358 -22.68 4.90 2.75
N VAL A 359 -22.71 3.58 2.95
CA VAL A 359 -23.82 2.72 2.51
C VAL A 359 -24.38 1.89 3.65
N ASP A 360 -25.54 1.29 3.42
CA ASP A 360 -26.11 0.24 4.23
C ASP A 360 -25.96 -1.09 3.48
N PHE A 361 -25.12 -1.98 4.01
CA PHE A 361 -24.91 -3.30 3.45
C PHE A 361 -25.97 -4.35 3.86
N GLU A 362 -27.04 -3.98 4.53
CA GLU A 362 -28.20 -4.89 4.72
C GLU A 362 -28.87 -5.27 3.39
N ARG A 363 -28.64 -4.46 2.35
CA ARG A 363 -29.09 -4.69 0.98
C ARG A 363 -27.93 -4.59 0.00
N PRO A 364 -28.07 -5.20 -1.20
CA PRO A 364 -27.13 -4.96 -2.27
C PRO A 364 -26.99 -3.47 -2.59
N VAL A 365 -25.76 -3.05 -2.80
CA VAL A 365 -25.40 -1.68 -3.16
C VAL A 365 -25.00 -1.67 -4.63
N ASN A 366 -25.61 -0.79 -5.41
CA ASN A 366 -25.20 -0.54 -6.77
C ASN A 366 -24.09 0.53 -6.80
N LEU A 367 -22.94 0.19 -7.34
CA LEU A 367 -21.85 1.12 -7.64
C LEU A 367 -21.71 1.28 -9.14
N GLY A 368 -21.80 2.51 -9.65
CA GLY A 368 -21.61 2.87 -11.03
C GLY A 368 -20.39 3.77 -11.21
N LEU A 369 -19.58 3.50 -12.24
CA LEU A 369 -18.56 4.41 -12.76
C LEU A 369 -18.86 4.66 -14.23
N GLN A 370 -18.99 5.93 -14.61
CA GLN A 370 -19.17 6.29 -15.99
C GLN A 370 -18.26 7.46 -16.37
N SER A 371 -17.66 7.35 -17.53
CA SER A 371 -16.80 8.39 -18.08
C SER A 371 -17.34 8.87 -19.41
N ARG A 372 -17.53 10.20 -19.54
CA ARG A 372 -17.94 10.88 -20.78
C ARG A 372 -17.44 12.31 -20.78
N ASN A 373 -17.11 12.82 -21.94
CA ASN A 373 -16.75 14.24 -22.14
C ASN A 373 -15.64 14.70 -21.18
N GLY A 374 -14.63 13.86 -20.94
CA GLY A 374 -13.49 14.18 -20.06
C GLY A 374 -13.81 14.21 -18.56
N GLN A 375 -14.97 13.68 -18.15
CA GLN A 375 -15.39 13.60 -16.75
C GLN A 375 -15.76 12.18 -16.37
N MET A 376 -15.22 11.69 -15.26
CA MET A 376 -15.66 10.46 -14.61
C MET A 376 -16.62 10.80 -13.48
N GLN A 377 -17.74 10.12 -13.43
CA GLN A 377 -18.72 10.18 -12.37
C GLN A 377 -18.78 8.84 -11.64
N VAL A 378 -18.82 8.90 -10.33
CA VAL A 378 -19.02 7.74 -9.45
C VAL A 378 -20.41 7.86 -8.82
N LEU A 379 -21.23 6.85 -9.03
CA LEU A 379 -22.60 6.80 -8.55
C LEU A 379 -22.74 5.67 -7.51
N VAL A 380 -23.43 5.96 -6.43
CA VAL A 380 -23.81 4.96 -5.41
C VAL A 380 -25.32 4.93 -5.33
N ASN A 381 -25.92 3.78 -5.61
CA ASN A 381 -27.38 3.61 -5.68
C ASN A 381 -28.05 4.65 -6.61
N GLY A 382 -27.39 4.95 -7.73
CA GLY A 382 -27.85 5.93 -8.72
C GLY A 382 -27.67 7.41 -8.34
N GLN A 383 -27.14 7.70 -7.15
CA GLN A 383 -26.83 9.07 -6.72
C GLN A 383 -25.35 9.38 -6.96
N MET A 384 -25.04 10.56 -7.45
CA MET A 384 -23.67 10.99 -7.69
C MET A 384 -22.93 11.17 -6.34
N ALA A 385 -21.94 10.32 -6.10
CA ALA A 385 -21.11 10.35 -4.90
C ALA A 385 -19.82 11.16 -5.12
N TYR A 386 -19.26 11.12 -6.32
CA TYR A 386 -18.05 11.87 -6.68
C TYR A 386 -17.94 12.13 -8.18
N GLN A 387 -17.19 13.18 -8.55
CA GLN A 387 -16.90 13.49 -9.94
C GLN A 387 -15.49 14.07 -10.06
N MET A 388 -14.78 13.71 -11.13
CA MET A 388 -13.43 14.22 -11.39
C MET A 388 -13.08 14.18 -12.88
N PRO A 389 -12.11 15.00 -13.33
CA PRO A 389 -11.65 14.95 -14.72
C PRO A 389 -10.90 13.63 -14.99
N VAL A 390 -11.03 13.16 -16.24
CA VAL A 390 -10.27 12.02 -16.77
C VAL A 390 -9.06 12.57 -17.54
N PRO A 391 -7.87 11.94 -17.42
CA PRO A 391 -6.70 12.32 -18.23
C PRO A 391 -6.99 12.23 -19.74
N ASP A 392 -6.32 13.09 -20.50
CA ASP A 392 -6.47 13.12 -21.97
C ASP A 392 -5.88 11.89 -22.68
N GLU A 393 -5.07 11.10 -21.96
CA GLU A 393 -4.47 9.87 -22.49
C GLU A 393 -5.54 8.78 -22.66
N SER A 394 -5.64 8.24 -23.88
CA SER A 394 -6.54 7.13 -24.17
C SER A 394 -5.86 5.81 -23.81
N VAL A 395 -6.12 5.30 -22.60
CA VAL A 395 -5.66 3.99 -22.13
C VAL A 395 -6.85 3.04 -21.97
N LEU A 396 -6.59 1.73 -22.10
CA LEU A 396 -7.64 0.72 -22.15
C LEU A 396 -7.87 0.09 -20.75
N ILE A 397 -9.13 -0.23 -20.48
CA ILE A 397 -9.52 -1.00 -19.30
C ILE A 397 -9.07 -2.45 -19.49
N LYS A 398 -8.37 -3.01 -18.49
CA LYS A 398 -7.79 -4.37 -18.49
C LYS A 398 -8.41 -5.27 -17.44
N GLY A 399 -9.25 -4.74 -16.58
CA GLY A 399 -9.88 -5.55 -15.56
C GLY A 399 -10.55 -4.75 -14.46
N PHE A 400 -11.08 -5.52 -13.54
CA PHE A 400 -11.61 -4.99 -12.29
C PHE A 400 -11.45 -6.02 -11.17
N SER A 401 -11.41 -5.53 -9.94
CA SER A 401 -11.44 -6.38 -8.76
C SER A 401 -12.30 -5.79 -7.65
N ILE A 402 -12.85 -6.66 -6.84
CA ILE A 402 -13.73 -6.32 -5.72
C ILE A 402 -13.14 -6.94 -4.46
N HIS A 403 -12.91 -6.15 -3.45
CA HIS A 403 -12.33 -6.60 -2.19
C HIS A 403 -13.28 -6.32 -1.04
N PHE A 404 -13.43 -7.28 -0.15
CA PHE A 404 -14.23 -7.14 1.07
C PHE A 404 -13.35 -7.33 2.30
N GLU A 405 -13.46 -6.42 3.27
CA GLU A 405 -13.05 -6.73 4.64
C GLU A 405 -14.09 -7.72 5.21
N GLY A 406 -13.66 -8.94 5.50
CA GLY A 406 -14.55 -10.05 5.83
C GLY A 406 -15.05 -10.79 4.60
N THR A 407 -16.37 -11.01 4.53
CA THR A 407 -17.06 -11.71 3.45
C THR A 407 -17.94 -10.77 2.64
N GLY A 408 -18.14 -11.11 1.37
CA GLY A 408 -19.01 -10.33 0.49
C GLY A 408 -19.53 -11.14 -0.66
N VAL A 409 -20.54 -10.60 -1.33
CA VAL A 409 -21.21 -11.17 -2.50
C VAL A 409 -21.28 -10.12 -3.60
N VAL A 410 -21.01 -10.55 -4.83
CA VAL A 410 -21.23 -9.77 -6.06
C VAL A 410 -22.34 -10.43 -6.86
N GLN A 411 -23.33 -9.65 -7.26
CA GLN A 411 -24.53 -10.18 -7.92
C GLN A 411 -24.54 -9.89 -9.41
N LYS A 412 -24.15 -8.70 -9.81
CA LYS A 412 -24.15 -8.25 -11.21
C LYS A 412 -22.92 -7.45 -11.49
N VAL A 413 -22.34 -7.60 -12.67
CA VAL A 413 -21.31 -6.71 -13.18
C VAL A 413 -21.56 -6.43 -14.65
N HIS A 414 -21.51 -5.18 -15.01
CA HIS A 414 -21.63 -4.73 -16.40
C HIS A 414 -20.49 -3.75 -16.71
N LEU A 415 -19.75 -4.03 -17.77
CA LEU A 415 -18.74 -3.14 -18.34
C LEU A 415 -19.02 -2.96 -19.81
N GLN A 416 -19.16 -1.74 -20.28
CA GLN A 416 -19.47 -1.39 -21.66
C GLN A 416 -18.61 -0.19 -22.11
N GLY A 417 -18.08 -0.25 -23.31
CA GLY A 417 -17.51 0.87 -24.04
C GLY A 417 -18.49 1.44 -25.05
N ASN A 418 -18.08 2.49 -25.75
CA ASN A 418 -18.90 3.18 -26.75
C ASN A 418 -19.19 2.34 -28.00
N ASP A 419 -18.32 1.41 -28.34
CA ASP A 419 -18.37 0.53 -29.52
C ASP A 419 -19.21 -0.74 -29.31
N GLN A 420 -20.02 -0.79 -28.27
CA GLN A 420 -20.84 -1.93 -27.84
C GLN A 420 -20.03 -3.13 -27.31
N THR A 421 -18.72 -3.02 -27.14
CA THR A 421 -17.96 -4.03 -26.42
C THR A 421 -18.45 -4.10 -24.98
N SER A 422 -18.85 -5.28 -24.52
CA SER A 422 -19.42 -5.43 -23.19
C SER A 422 -18.96 -6.68 -22.49
N PHE A 423 -18.82 -6.59 -21.17
CA PHE A 423 -18.75 -7.72 -20.26
C PHE A 423 -20.02 -7.68 -19.42
N LEU A 424 -20.71 -8.81 -19.34
CA LEU A 424 -21.92 -8.98 -18.53
C LEU A 424 -21.77 -10.21 -17.64
N PHE A 425 -21.93 -10.00 -16.35
CA PHE A 425 -22.10 -11.05 -15.36
C PHE A 425 -23.50 -10.90 -14.76
N PRO A 426 -24.33 -12.00 -14.79
CA PRO A 426 -25.74 -11.94 -14.43
C PRO A 426 -26.00 -11.64 -12.97
#